data_acdcaa90b72913a741c059dfe2d257a1
#
_entry.id   acdcaa90b72913a741c059dfe2d257a1
#
_cell.length_a   1.000
_cell.length_b   1.000
_cell.length_c   1.000
_cell.angle_alpha   90.00
_cell.angle_beta   90.00
_cell.angle_gamma   90.00
#
_symmetry.space_group_name_H-M   'P 1'
#
loop_
_entity.id
_entity.type
_entity.pdbx_description
1 polymer ?
#
loop_
_entity_poly.entity_id
_entity_poly.type
_entity_poly.pdbx_seq_one_letter_code
_entity_poly.pdbx_strand_id
1 'polypeptide(L)'
;MQIKKTKTLSSIALILLLTFSVLMVSMPTSKAQGMPLTNIPTYAFLTVEPNPVGVSQTVSVGFWLDKVPPTAAGPSGARWQGLKVTITKPDGTTQIMGPYTSDPVGMSNFNYVPDAVGNYTLQCSFPGQNVTGIGAVIPVPINDYYEPSTSSVVTLSVQQSPIASYPTTPLPTGYWQFPINAMNSNWQSIAGDWLMSGYNGLGNRY
;
A
#
# COMPACT_ATOMS: atom_id res chain seq x y z
N MET A 1 -18.68 -75.09 -14.38
CA MET A 1 -19.73 -74.09 -14.06
C MET A 1 -19.17 -72.72 -13.59
N GLN A 2 -17.87 -72.51 -13.50
CA GLN A 2 -17.26 -71.23 -13.05
C GLN A 2 -17.10 -70.21 -14.19
N ILE A 3 -16.94 -70.55 -15.44
CA ILE A 3 -16.67 -69.66 -16.56
C ILE A 3 -17.86 -68.75 -16.95
N LYS A 4 -19.10 -69.20 -16.68
CA LYS A 4 -20.31 -68.35 -16.93
C LYS A 4 -20.48 -67.24 -15.91
N LYS A 5 -20.08 -67.44 -14.63
CA LYS A 5 -20.21 -66.47 -13.55
C LYS A 5 -19.21 -65.30 -13.71
N THR A 6 -17.99 -65.58 -14.20
CA THR A 6 -16.99 -64.53 -14.44
C THR A 6 -17.37 -63.60 -15.61
N LYS A 7 -17.95 -64.12 -16.68
CA LYS A 7 -18.40 -63.32 -17.81
C LYS A 7 -19.56 -62.40 -17.46
N THR A 8 -20.51 -62.84 -16.63
CA THR A 8 -21.63 -62.01 -16.16
C THR A 8 -21.16 -60.94 -15.16
N LEU A 9 -20.22 -61.26 -14.27
CA LEU A 9 -19.62 -60.26 -13.39
C LEU A 9 -18.85 -59.17 -14.14
N SER A 10 -18.07 -59.54 -15.16
CA SER A 10 -17.37 -58.57 -16.01
C SER A 10 -18.33 -57.66 -16.82
N SER A 11 -19.44 -58.21 -17.32
CA SER A 11 -20.44 -57.40 -18.01
C SER A 11 -21.17 -56.44 -17.10
N ILE A 12 -21.48 -56.85 -15.85
CA ILE A 12 -22.10 -55.97 -14.85
C ILE A 12 -21.13 -54.85 -14.44
N ALA A 13 -19.86 -55.17 -14.21
CA ALA A 13 -18.84 -54.17 -13.90
C ALA A 13 -18.67 -53.16 -15.05
N LEU A 14 -18.70 -53.60 -16.30
CA LEU A 14 -18.57 -52.71 -17.46
C LEU A 14 -19.80 -51.80 -17.61
N ILE A 15 -21.00 -52.31 -17.36
CA ILE A 15 -22.24 -51.51 -17.37
C ILE A 15 -22.23 -50.48 -16.26
N LEU A 16 -21.80 -50.86 -15.05
CA LEU A 16 -21.66 -49.93 -13.91
C LEU A 16 -20.63 -48.83 -14.21
N LEU A 17 -19.53 -49.14 -14.83
CA LEU A 17 -18.49 -48.18 -15.18
C LEU A 17 -18.97 -47.21 -16.27
N LEU A 18 -19.71 -47.73 -17.27
CA LEU A 18 -20.34 -46.88 -18.30
C LEU A 18 -21.42 -45.97 -17.73
N THR A 19 -22.30 -46.48 -16.86
CA THR A 19 -23.35 -45.66 -16.21
C THR A 19 -22.74 -44.59 -15.30
N PHE A 20 -21.67 -44.90 -14.57
CA PHE A 20 -20.96 -43.94 -13.74
C PHE A 20 -20.29 -42.85 -14.57
N SER A 21 -19.71 -43.20 -15.71
CA SER A 21 -19.10 -42.23 -16.60
C SER A 21 -20.13 -41.30 -17.26
N VAL A 22 -21.32 -41.76 -17.59
CA VAL A 22 -22.41 -40.92 -18.11
C VAL A 22 -22.96 -39.98 -17.04
N LEU A 23 -23.05 -40.45 -15.79
CA LEU A 23 -23.44 -39.59 -14.67
C LEU A 23 -22.47 -38.44 -14.39
N MET A 24 -21.15 -38.68 -14.56
CA MET A 24 -20.13 -37.64 -14.40
C MET A 24 -20.23 -36.57 -15.50
N VAL A 25 -20.58 -36.96 -16.74
CA VAL A 25 -20.73 -36.01 -17.87
C VAL A 25 -21.99 -35.15 -17.74
N SER A 26 -23.03 -35.68 -17.09
CA SER A 26 -24.31 -34.96 -16.90
C SER A 26 -24.39 -34.09 -15.63
N MET A 27 -23.33 -33.99 -14.86
CA MET A 27 -23.31 -33.03 -13.78
C MET A 27 -23.42 -31.61 -14.35
N PRO A 28 -24.43 -30.82 -13.95
CA PRO A 28 -24.50 -29.44 -14.38
C PRO A 28 -23.23 -28.73 -13.89
N THR A 29 -22.45 -28.20 -14.82
CA THR A 29 -21.38 -27.28 -14.45
C THR A 29 -22.04 -26.10 -13.77
N SER A 30 -21.96 -26.03 -12.45
CA SER A 30 -22.35 -24.84 -11.73
C SER A 30 -21.48 -23.71 -12.27
N LYS A 31 -22.08 -22.82 -13.06
CA LYS A 31 -21.42 -21.55 -13.39
C LYS A 31 -21.16 -20.90 -12.05
N ALA A 32 -19.87 -20.73 -11.72
CA ALA A 32 -19.50 -19.88 -10.59
C ALA A 32 -20.18 -18.53 -10.85
N GLN A 33 -21.19 -18.23 -10.05
CA GLN A 33 -21.89 -16.96 -10.13
C GLN A 33 -20.82 -15.93 -9.74
N GLY A 34 -20.38 -15.15 -10.74
CA GLY A 34 -19.40 -14.08 -10.48
C GLY A 34 -19.94 -13.22 -9.33
N MET A 35 -19.08 -12.92 -8.36
CA MET A 35 -19.48 -12.00 -7.30
C MET A 35 -19.93 -10.68 -7.92
N PRO A 36 -21.06 -10.12 -7.45
CA PRO A 36 -21.48 -8.80 -7.90
C PRO A 36 -20.39 -7.77 -7.62
N LEU A 37 -20.16 -6.88 -8.57
CA LEU A 37 -19.28 -5.75 -8.40
C LEU A 37 -19.89 -4.79 -7.37
N THR A 38 -19.13 -4.46 -6.33
CA THR A 38 -19.54 -3.48 -5.32
C THR A 38 -18.83 -2.17 -5.58
N ASN A 39 -19.57 -1.06 -5.67
CA ASN A 39 -19.00 0.27 -5.77
C ASN A 39 -18.67 0.80 -4.37
N ILE A 40 -17.43 1.22 -4.16
CA ILE A 40 -16.92 1.72 -2.89
C ILE A 40 -16.46 3.17 -3.09
N PRO A 41 -17.08 4.15 -2.44
CA PRO A 41 -16.62 5.52 -2.48
C PRO A 41 -15.25 5.63 -1.82
N THR A 42 -14.40 6.50 -2.38
CA THR A 42 -13.07 6.83 -1.83
C THR A 42 -12.95 8.32 -1.56
N TYR A 43 -12.05 8.68 -0.66
CA TYR A 43 -11.68 10.05 -0.36
C TYR A 43 -10.17 10.20 -0.43
N ALA A 44 -9.70 11.10 -1.31
CA ALA A 44 -8.28 11.39 -1.43
C ALA A 44 -7.88 12.52 -0.46
N PHE A 45 -6.68 12.40 0.09
CA PHE A 45 -6.06 13.38 0.98
C PHE A 45 -4.69 13.77 0.45
N LEU A 46 -4.26 14.98 0.78
CA LEU A 46 -2.95 15.51 0.43
C LEU A 46 -2.43 16.39 1.57
N THR A 47 -1.14 16.30 1.85
CA THR A 47 -0.41 17.21 2.73
C THR A 47 0.89 17.64 2.07
N VAL A 48 1.39 18.82 2.44
CA VAL A 48 2.67 19.35 2.01
C VAL A 48 3.40 20.00 3.18
N GLU A 49 4.63 19.53 3.44
CA GLU A 49 5.41 19.98 4.58
C GLU A 49 6.91 20.12 4.21
N PRO A 50 7.61 21.09 4.77
CA PRO A 50 7.14 22.16 5.65
C PRO A 50 6.33 23.23 4.89
N ASN A 51 5.41 23.88 5.60
CA ASN A 51 4.60 24.96 5.07
C ASN A 51 4.43 26.06 6.13
N PRO A 52 4.95 27.30 5.95
CA PRO A 52 5.61 27.81 4.74
C PRO A 52 6.99 27.23 4.50
N VAL A 53 7.56 27.49 3.31
CA VAL A 53 8.89 27.06 2.90
C VAL A 53 9.62 28.19 2.18
N GLY A 54 10.94 28.19 2.15
CA GLY A 54 11.73 29.11 1.32
C GLY A 54 11.81 28.63 -0.13
N VAL A 55 11.95 29.57 -1.06
CA VAL A 55 12.21 29.23 -2.46
C VAL A 55 13.47 28.35 -2.57
N SER A 56 13.44 27.36 -3.45
CA SER A 56 14.48 26.35 -3.64
C SER A 56 14.72 25.40 -2.45
N GLN A 57 13.91 25.46 -1.42
CA GLN A 57 13.93 24.44 -0.36
C GLN A 57 12.96 23.30 -0.71
N THR A 58 13.34 22.09 -0.32
CA THR A 58 12.54 20.89 -0.58
C THR A 58 11.35 20.79 0.37
N VAL A 59 10.17 20.50 -0.17
CA VAL A 59 8.99 20.07 0.59
C VAL A 59 8.66 18.61 0.27
N SER A 60 8.12 17.92 1.23
CA SER A 60 7.53 16.59 1.03
C SER A 60 6.05 16.73 0.77
N VAL A 61 5.59 16.12 -0.31
CA VAL A 61 4.17 16.05 -0.67
C VAL A 61 3.70 14.63 -0.45
N GLY A 62 2.87 14.43 0.57
CA GLY A 62 2.26 13.14 0.89
C GLY A 62 0.80 13.11 0.45
N PHE A 63 0.34 11.98 -0.07
CA PHE A 63 -1.05 11.80 -0.50
C PHE A 63 -1.49 10.35 -0.35
N TRP A 64 -2.76 10.15 -0.04
CA TRP A 64 -3.32 8.83 0.25
C TRP A 64 -4.84 8.82 0.04
N LEU A 65 -5.41 7.62 0.09
CA LEU A 65 -6.86 7.42 0.17
C LEU A 65 -7.27 7.03 1.59
N ASP A 66 -8.52 7.30 1.94
CA ASP A 66 -9.15 6.90 3.20
C ASP A 66 -9.22 5.37 3.41
N LYS A 67 -8.93 4.61 2.36
CA LYS A 67 -8.97 3.15 2.35
C LYS A 67 -7.63 2.56 1.97
N VAL A 68 -7.27 1.47 2.65
CA VAL A 68 -6.12 0.66 2.25
C VAL A 68 -6.50 -0.27 1.10
N PRO A 69 -5.57 -0.63 0.21
CA PRO A 69 -5.85 -1.63 -0.82
C PRO A 69 -6.21 -2.98 -0.17
N PRO A 70 -7.39 -3.55 -0.45
CA PRO A 70 -7.96 -4.62 0.37
C PRO A 70 -7.21 -5.96 0.26
N THR A 71 -6.46 -6.16 -0.81
CA THR A 71 -5.65 -7.38 -1.01
C THR A 71 -4.17 -7.16 -0.73
N ALA A 72 -3.77 -5.98 -0.23
CA ALA A 72 -2.38 -5.65 0.05
C ALA A 72 -1.83 -6.49 1.21
N ALA A 73 -0.75 -7.21 0.96
CA ALA A 73 -0.07 -8.05 1.95
C ALA A 73 1.45 -7.91 1.76
N GLY A 74 2.07 -7.04 2.55
CA GLY A 74 3.51 -6.75 2.43
C GLY A 74 3.91 -6.38 1.00
N PRO A 75 4.82 -7.13 0.34
CA PRO A 75 5.27 -6.82 -1.01
C PRO A 75 4.25 -7.19 -2.11
N SER A 76 3.21 -7.97 -1.79
CA SER A 76 2.24 -8.52 -2.74
C SER A 76 0.85 -7.89 -2.58
N GLY A 77 -0.06 -8.22 -3.50
CA GLY A 77 -1.43 -7.73 -3.55
C GLY A 77 -1.58 -6.37 -4.23
N ALA A 78 -2.79 -5.83 -4.19
CA ALA A 78 -3.13 -4.59 -4.88
C ALA A 78 -2.43 -3.38 -4.25
N ARG A 79 -2.27 -2.35 -5.08
CA ARG A 79 -1.85 -1.00 -4.72
C ARG A 79 -2.79 -0.03 -5.43
N TRP A 80 -3.00 1.15 -4.86
CA TRP A 80 -3.69 2.21 -5.59
C TRP A 80 -2.77 2.69 -6.70
N GLN A 81 -3.30 2.73 -7.92
CA GLN A 81 -2.56 3.09 -9.11
C GLN A 81 -3.11 4.35 -9.74
N GLY A 82 -2.28 5.05 -10.50
CA GLY A 82 -2.72 6.20 -11.26
C GLY A 82 -2.95 7.47 -10.45
N LEU A 83 -2.49 7.50 -9.17
CA LEU A 83 -2.55 8.71 -8.35
C LEU A 83 -1.74 9.83 -9.00
N LYS A 84 -2.32 11.02 -9.10
CA LYS A 84 -1.67 12.20 -9.68
C LYS A 84 -1.83 13.38 -8.75
N VAL A 85 -0.82 14.25 -8.73
CA VAL A 85 -0.90 15.54 -8.04
C VAL A 85 -0.74 16.66 -9.05
N THR A 86 -1.76 17.49 -9.14
CA THR A 86 -1.69 18.73 -9.94
C THR A 86 -1.17 19.84 -9.06
N ILE A 87 -0.09 20.50 -9.50
CA ILE A 87 0.52 21.65 -8.85
C ILE A 87 0.27 22.85 -9.73
N THR A 88 -0.38 23.88 -9.20
CA THR A 88 -0.55 25.18 -9.88
C THR A 88 0.41 26.16 -9.24
N LYS A 89 1.29 26.74 -10.03
CA LYS A 89 2.28 27.74 -9.61
C LYS A 89 1.66 29.13 -9.44
N PRO A 90 2.37 30.07 -8.79
CA PRO A 90 1.88 31.44 -8.60
C PRO A 90 1.59 32.18 -9.89
N ASP A 91 2.24 31.84 -11.01
CA ASP A 91 2.01 32.37 -12.34
C ASP A 91 0.79 31.80 -13.09
N GLY A 92 0.09 30.84 -12.45
CA GLY A 92 -1.05 30.13 -13.01
C GLY A 92 -0.67 28.90 -13.86
N THR A 93 0.60 28.64 -14.10
CA THR A 93 1.01 27.45 -14.85
C THR A 93 0.79 26.20 -14.01
N THR A 94 0.47 25.09 -14.66
CA THR A 94 0.19 23.81 -13.99
C THR A 94 1.21 22.76 -14.35
N GLN A 95 1.57 21.95 -13.36
CA GLN A 95 2.43 20.78 -13.51
C GLN A 95 1.71 19.56 -12.93
N ILE A 96 1.71 18.44 -13.64
CA ILE A 96 1.14 17.18 -13.18
C ILE A 96 2.27 16.24 -12.80
N MET A 97 2.26 15.81 -11.55
CA MET A 97 3.18 14.80 -11.00
C MET A 97 2.51 13.43 -11.00
N GLY A 98 3.22 12.41 -11.44
CA GLY A 98 2.70 11.05 -11.53
C GLY A 98 2.56 10.52 -12.96
N PRO A 99 1.86 9.39 -13.18
CA PRO A 99 1.07 8.65 -12.19
C PRO A 99 1.93 7.92 -11.16
N TYR A 100 1.45 7.90 -9.91
CA TYR A 100 2.09 7.19 -8.81
C TYR A 100 1.32 5.92 -8.44
N THR A 101 2.05 4.99 -7.85
CA THR A 101 1.50 3.79 -7.21
C THR A 101 1.68 3.91 -5.70
N SER A 102 0.66 3.56 -4.93
CA SER A 102 0.73 3.61 -3.47
C SER A 102 1.60 2.50 -2.88
N ASP A 103 1.98 2.67 -1.64
CA ASP A 103 2.46 1.60 -0.78
C ASP A 103 1.33 0.63 -0.35
N PRO A 104 1.60 -0.40 0.44
CA PRO A 104 0.58 -1.34 0.92
C PRO A 104 -0.52 -0.73 1.79
N VAL A 105 -0.26 0.41 2.42
CA VAL A 105 -1.26 1.10 3.25
C VAL A 105 -2.00 2.20 2.52
N GLY A 106 -1.75 2.35 1.23
CA GLY A 106 -2.50 3.26 0.37
C GLY A 106 -1.91 4.66 0.25
N MET A 107 -0.68 4.88 0.74
CA MET A 107 0.02 6.17 0.71
C MET A 107 1.06 6.21 -0.41
N SER A 108 1.35 7.42 -0.91
CA SER A 108 2.52 7.72 -1.74
C SER A 108 3.03 9.12 -1.44
N ASN A 109 4.27 9.41 -1.83
CA ASN A 109 4.87 10.71 -1.64
C ASN A 109 5.90 11.02 -2.74
N PHE A 110 6.25 12.30 -2.84
CA PHE A 110 7.42 12.78 -3.59
C PHE A 110 7.95 14.07 -2.98
N ASN A 111 9.19 14.39 -3.30
CA ASN A 111 9.79 15.66 -2.93
C ASN A 111 9.61 16.67 -4.04
N TYR A 112 9.22 17.89 -3.68
CA TYR A 112 9.05 19.01 -4.60
C TYR A 112 9.93 20.20 -4.18
N VAL A 113 10.51 20.88 -5.14
CA VAL A 113 11.32 22.08 -4.92
C VAL A 113 10.65 23.25 -5.64
N PRO A 114 10.02 24.19 -4.93
CA PRO A 114 9.40 25.35 -5.56
C PRO A 114 10.45 26.30 -6.11
N ASP A 115 10.22 26.79 -7.33
CA ASP A 115 11.14 27.63 -8.10
C ASP A 115 10.82 29.14 -8.04
N ALA A 116 9.68 29.52 -7.48
CA ALA A 116 9.24 30.91 -7.36
C ALA A 116 8.61 31.19 -6.00
N VAL A 117 8.68 32.43 -5.56
CA VAL A 117 7.97 32.92 -4.38
C VAL A 117 6.49 33.11 -4.70
N GLY A 118 5.62 32.77 -3.77
CA GLY A 118 4.18 32.93 -3.89
C GLY A 118 3.41 31.70 -3.40
N ASN A 119 2.12 31.67 -3.68
CA ASN A 119 1.26 30.56 -3.27
C ASN A 119 1.12 29.55 -4.41
N TYR A 120 1.48 28.33 -4.13
CA TYR A 120 1.21 27.16 -4.97
C TYR A 120 -0.06 26.48 -4.46
N THR A 121 -0.86 25.91 -5.35
CA THR A 121 -1.96 25.06 -4.95
C THR A 121 -1.72 23.64 -5.46
N LEU A 122 -1.97 22.67 -4.58
CA LEU A 122 -1.76 21.26 -4.86
C LEU A 122 -3.07 20.50 -4.66
N GLN A 123 -3.37 19.56 -5.55
CA GLN A 123 -4.54 18.71 -5.45
C GLN A 123 -4.21 17.31 -5.95
N CYS A 124 -4.52 16.29 -5.15
CA CYS A 124 -4.39 14.88 -5.51
C CYS A 124 -5.66 14.40 -6.22
N SER A 125 -5.50 13.53 -7.21
CA SER A 125 -6.57 12.83 -7.89
C SER A 125 -6.30 11.34 -7.99
N PHE A 126 -7.34 10.54 -7.74
CA PHE A 126 -7.38 9.12 -7.94
C PHE A 126 -8.38 8.77 -9.05
N PRO A 127 -8.01 8.00 -10.07
CA PRO A 127 -8.89 7.75 -11.23
C PRO A 127 -9.98 6.70 -10.97
N GLY A 128 -9.99 6.07 -9.81
CA GLY A 128 -10.76 4.86 -9.54
C GLY A 128 -10.02 3.59 -9.96
N GLN A 129 -10.38 2.46 -9.37
CA GLN A 129 -9.72 1.18 -9.62
C GLN A 129 -10.61 0.00 -9.29
N ASN A 130 -10.65 -1.00 -10.18
CA ASN A 130 -11.18 -2.33 -9.87
C ASN A 130 -10.14 -3.14 -9.09
N VAL A 131 -10.56 -3.77 -8.00
CA VAL A 131 -9.74 -4.70 -7.24
C VAL A 131 -10.46 -6.03 -7.11
N THR A 132 -9.78 -7.09 -7.54
CA THR A 132 -10.25 -8.48 -7.42
C THR A 132 -9.22 -9.32 -6.69
N GLY A 133 -9.65 -10.36 -5.99
CA GLY A 133 -8.76 -11.28 -5.30
C GLY A 133 -9.30 -11.75 -3.97
N ILE A 134 -8.40 -12.10 -3.08
CA ILE A 134 -8.73 -12.48 -1.69
C ILE A 134 -8.26 -11.36 -0.77
N GLY A 135 -9.11 -10.93 0.14
CA GLY A 135 -8.80 -9.91 1.13
C GLY A 135 -7.61 -10.32 2.02
N ALA A 136 -6.71 -9.36 2.29
CA ALA A 136 -5.51 -9.64 3.06
C ALA A 136 -5.77 -9.75 4.56
N VAL A 137 -6.73 -8.99 5.08
CA VAL A 137 -7.09 -8.97 6.51
C VAL A 137 -8.21 -9.95 6.79
N ILE A 138 -9.26 -9.91 5.98
CA ILE A 138 -10.36 -10.87 6.03
C ILE A 138 -10.29 -11.67 4.74
N PRO A 139 -10.00 -12.99 4.79
CA PRO A 139 -9.76 -13.80 3.59
C PRO A 139 -11.07 -14.16 2.86
N VAL A 140 -11.81 -13.15 2.45
CA VAL A 140 -13.00 -13.28 1.63
C VAL A 140 -12.68 -12.86 0.19
N PRO A 141 -13.37 -13.42 -0.81
CA PRO A 141 -13.25 -12.97 -2.18
C PRO A 141 -13.69 -11.50 -2.30
N ILE A 142 -12.97 -10.74 -3.11
CA ILE A 142 -13.20 -9.31 -3.38
C ILE A 142 -13.43 -9.14 -4.89
N ASN A 143 -14.45 -8.37 -5.23
CA ASN A 143 -14.69 -7.85 -6.57
C ASN A 143 -15.35 -6.47 -6.43
N ASP A 144 -14.49 -5.46 -6.17
CA ASP A 144 -14.93 -4.14 -5.80
C ASP A 144 -14.38 -3.09 -6.77
N TYR A 145 -15.20 -2.10 -7.11
CA TYR A 145 -14.78 -0.90 -7.80
C TYR A 145 -14.65 0.25 -6.81
N TYR A 146 -13.44 0.73 -6.64
CA TYR A 146 -13.13 1.92 -5.84
C TYR A 146 -13.29 3.14 -6.72
N GLU A 147 -14.24 4.00 -6.35
CA GLU A 147 -14.65 5.14 -7.15
C GLU A 147 -13.55 6.22 -7.22
N PRO A 148 -13.50 7.02 -8.29
CA PRO A 148 -12.54 8.11 -8.40
C PRO A 148 -12.80 9.18 -7.33
N SER A 149 -11.74 9.84 -6.88
CA SER A 149 -11.83 10.92 -5.91
C SER A 149 -10.72 11.95 -6.10
N THR A 150 -10.96 13.15 -5.57
CA THR A 150 -9.97 14.23 -5.51
C THR A 150 -9.88 14.77 -4.10
N SER A 151 -8.68 15.19 -3.70
CA SER A 151 -8.47 15.83 -2.39
C SER A 151 -9.02 17.25 -2.39
N SER A 152 -9.18 17.83 -1.20
CA SER A 152 -9.23 19.28 -1.07
C SER A 152 -7.96 19.92 -1.66
N VAL A 153 -8.05 21.16 -2.08
CA VAL A 153 -6.89 21.94 -2.51
C VAL A 153 -6.08 22.37 -1.29
N VAL A 154 -4.78 22.09 -1.34
CA VAL A 154 -3.82 22.50 -0.31
C VAL A 154 -2.97 23.63 -0.86
N THR A 155 -2.79 24.69 -0.08
CA THR A 155 -1.94 25.83 -0.44
C THR A 155 -0.57 25.68 0.21
N LEU A 156 0.49 25.73 -0.58
CA LEU A 156 1.87 25.85 -0.14
C LEU A 156 2.32 27.31 -0.28
N SER A 157 2.69 27.93 0.82
CA SER A 157 3.23 29.30 0.84
C SER A 157 4.74 29.27 0.71
N VAL A 158 5.26 29.85 -0.37
CA VAL A 158 6.70 29.93 -0.66
C VAL A 158 7.17 31.36 -0.45
N GLN A 159 8.10 31.53 0.50
CA GLN A 159 8.70 32.82 0.84
C GLN A 159 10.13 32.94 0.29
N GLN A 160 10.62 34.19 0.22
CA GLN A 160 11.98 34.47 -0.25
C GLN A 160 13.05 33.91 0.69
N SER A 161 12.87 34.13 1.98
CA SER A 161 13.83 33.69 2.99
C SER A 161 13.66 32.22 3.29
N PRO A 162 14.75 31.45 3.38
CA PRO A 162 14.68 30.05 3.77
C PRO A 162 14.15 29.93 5.22
N ILE A 163 13.41 28.86 5.46
CA ILE A 163 13.09 28.45 6.83
C ILE A 163 14.32 27.81 7.46
N ALA A 164 14.47 27.98 8.76
CA ALA A 164 15.54 27.32 9.50
C ALA A 164 15.35 25.80 9.45
N SER A 165 16.42 25.09 9.10
CA SER A 165 16.47 23.64 9.28
C SER A 165 16.66 23.30 10.77
N TYR A 166 16.37 22.05 11.12
CA TYR A 166 16.68 21.55 12.46
C TYR A 166 18.14 21.82 12.78
N PRO A 167 18.45 22.35 13.99
CA PRO A 167 19.82 22.54 14.40
C PRO A 167 20.56 21.19 14.36
N THR A 168 21.69 21.17 13.66
CA THR A 168 22.57 20.01 13.70
C THR A 168 23.12 19.87 15.11
N THR A 169 22.75 18.81 15.79
CA THR A 169 23.39 18.44 17.05
C THR A 169 24.70 17.72 16.69
N PRO A 170 25.88 18.31 16.95
CA PRO A 170 27.12 17.64 16.67
C PRO A 170 27.21 16.36 17.50
N LEU A 171 27.78 15.32 16.92
CA LEU A 171 28.06 14.10 17.66
C LEU A 171 28.99 14.44 18.84
N PRO A 172 28.79 13.81 20.02
CA PRO A 172 29.69 13.98 21.14
C PRO A 172 31.12 13.68 20.74
N THR A 173 32.05 14.60 21.01
CA THR A 173 33.46 14.41 20.71
C THR A 173 34.23 13.76 21.85
N GLY A 174 33.59 13.59 23.01
CA GLY A 174 34.13 12.92 24.18
C GLY A 174 33.78 11.45 24.26
N TYR A 175 34.48 10.72 25.11
CA TYR A 175 34.18 9.33 25.41
C TYR A 175 32.77 9.24 26.01
N TRP A 176 31.92 8.43 25.39
CA TRP A 176 30.54 8.25 25.85
C TRP A 176 30.52 7.30 27.04
N GLN A 177 30.43 7.87 28.23
CA GLN A 177 30.10 7.09 29.42
C GLN A 177 28.58 6.98 29.50
N PHE A 178 28.09 5.77 29.56
CA PHE A 178 26.67 5.52 29.74
C PHE A 178 26.23 5.92 31.15
N PRO A 179 25.54 7.04 31.33
CA PRO A 179 24.88 7.32 32.60
C PRO A 179 23.53 6.61 32.70
N ILE A 180 23.36 5.51 31.97
CA ILE A 180 22.07 4.84 31.84
C ILE A 180 21.99 3.77 32.94
N ASN A 181 20.95 3.86 33.75
CA ASN A 181 20.66 2.86 34.74
C ASN A 181 20.46 1.50 34.06
N ALA A 182 21.34 0.54 34.35
CA ALA A 182 21.30 -0.81 33.79
C ALA A 182 19.99 -1.59 34.10
N MET A 183 19.16 -1.11 34.98
CA MET A 183 17.84 -1.67 35.23
C MET A 183 16.81 -1.41 34.12
N ASN A 184 17.09 -0.48 33.22
CA ASN A 184 16.20 -0.20 32.08
C ASN A 184 16.75 -0.82 30.79
N SER A 185 16.43 -2.10 30.58
CA SER A 185 16.89 -2.89 29.43
C SER A 185 16.51 -2.30 28.07
N ASN A 186 15.41 -1.53 27.98
CA ASN A 186 14.99 -0.88 26.74
C ASN A 186 15.98 0.20 26.30
N TRP A 187 16.55 0.94 27.26
CA TRP A 187 17.56 1.93 27.00
C TRP A 187 18.90 1.33 26.57
N GLN A 188 19.25 0.15 27.08
CA GLN A 188 20.43 -0.58 26.65
C GLN A 188 20.36 -0.96 25.17
N SER A 189 19.18 -1.42 24.70
CA SER A 189 18.97 -1.75 23.30
C SER A 189 19.13 -0.54 22.38
N ILE A 190 18.66 0.63 22.80
CA ILE A 190 18.77 1.87 22.04
C ILE A 190 20.19 2.42 22.08
N ALA A 191 20.82 2.42 23.24
CA ALA A 191 22.15 3.04 23.42
C ALA A 191 23.30 2.14 23.00
N GLY A 192 23.14 0.81 23.07
CA GLY A 192 24.20 -0.15 22.70
C GLY A 192 24.36 -0.33 21.21
N ASP A 193 23.30 -0.13 20.44
CA ASP A 193 23.31 -0.52 19.02
C ASP A 193 22.30 0.27 18.16
N TRP A 194 22.16 1.54 18.42
CA TRP A 194 21.22 2.38 17.69
C TRP A 194 21.57 2.57 16.19
N LEU A 195 22.81 2.24 15.79
CA LEU A 195 23.26 2.26 14.40
C LEU A 195 22.94 0.96 13.66
N MET A 196 22.62 -0.11 14.35
CA MET A 196 22.22 -1.33 13.68
C MET A 196 20.78 -1.24 13.17
N SER A 197 20.64 -1.42 11.88
CA SER A 197 19.36 -1.50 11.19
C SER A 197 18.68 -2.83 11.46
N GLY A 198 18.13 -3.01 12.64
CA GLY A 198 17.31 -4.18 12.96
C GLY A 198 17.53 -4.70 14.38
N TYR A 199 16.46 -5.17 14.97
CA TYR A 199 16.49 -5.88 16.24
C TYR A 199 17.22 -7.22 16.04
N ASN A 200 18.43 -7.30 16.55
CA ASN A 200 19.13 -8.57 16.67
C ASN A 200 18.86 -9.14 18.07
N GLY A 201 17.85 -9.99 18.18
CA GLY A 201 17.48 -10.64 19.46
C GLY A 201 18.56 -11.54 20.07
N LEU A 202 19.67 -11.76 19.37
CA LEU A 202 20.81 -12.55 19.84
C LEU A 202 22.02 -11.68 20.25
N GLY A 203 22.08 -10.42 19.79
CA GLY A 203 23.25 -9.56 20.00
C GLY A 203 23.28 -8.79 21.31
N ASN A 204 22.14 -8.57 21.94
CA ASN A 204 22.03 -7.69 23.13
C ASN A 204 21.84 -8.48 24.43
N ARG A 205 22.57 -9.56 24.58
CA ARG A 205 22.72 -10.22 25.89
C ARG A 205 24.00 -9.70 26.53
N TYR A 206 23.87 -8.65 27.27
CA TYR A 206 24.85 -8.20 28.23
C TYR A 206 24.37 -8.52 29.63
#